data_4d81258fa1c86d99e43b88790bf0ef48
#
_entry.id   4d81258fa1c86d99e43b88790bf0ef48
#
_cell.length_a   1.000
_cell.length_b   1.000
_cell.length_c   1.000
_cell.angle_alpha   90.00
_cell.angle_beta   90.00
_cell.angle_gamma   90.00
#
_symmetry.space_group_name_H-M   'P 1'
#
loop_
_entity.id
_entity.type
_entity.pdbx_description
1 polymer ?
#
loop_
_entity_poly.entity_id
_entity_poly.type
_entity_poly.pdbx_seq_one_letter_code
_entity_poly.pdbx_strand_id
1 'polypeptide(L)'
;MKTKIMFKHLTRHGLITLLASVSFSTACFGANPFITSIYTADPSAHVWADGRLYVYPSRDIDPPRGCDLMDRYHVFSTEDMVNWRDEGEILRASQVPWGRPEGGFMWAPDCAYKDGTYYYYFPHPSGTKWNDTWKIGVATSKKPASDFKSAGYIDGAGGFAMIDPCVFIDDDDQPYIYFGGGSKCSGGKLKANMIELDGTAQPMTGLEDFHEATWVFKRNGIYYLTYADNHPQHNQMRYATSTNALGPWTYKGVYLEGTDCDTSHGSVVQYKGQWYQFYHNCNLSGQGNLRSICVDKVNFNDDGTIQMIVQTKTGVPSVGSAPASNPNTVKYEAGNASVTNGATIESDSAASGGKSIQNLNLPDSYLQFSNVDGGENGGRATIDIYYAAAENSKLKLIVNDADYSFVNTLSTDGWSNYTGHSYLTVPLNSGKANTIKLTGGHGGVNVDYITVSPLP
;
A
#
# COMPACT_ATOMS: atom_id res chain seq x y z
N MET A 1 -30.24 -43.18 84.65
CA MET A 1 -30.35 -41.91 83.96
C MET A 1 -29.24 -41.90 82.90
N LYS A 2 -29.57 -42.10 81.61
CA LYS A 2 -28.63 -42.11 80.52
C LYS A 2 -28.93 -40.92 79.58
N THR A 3 -28.07 -39.96 79.55
CA THR A 3 -28.19 -38.77 78.71
C THR A 3 -27.67 -39.11 77.31
N LYS A 4 -28.50 -38.95 76.27
CA LYS A 4 -28.13 -39.05 74.85
C LYS A 4 -27.60 -37.73 74.35
N ILE A 5 -26.42 -37.72 73.87
CA ILE A 5 -25.79 -36.60 73.13
C ILE A 5 -26.12 -36.78 71.64
N MET A 6 -26.80 -35.74 71.09
CA MET A 6 -27.15 -35.66 69.68
C MET A 6 -26.03 -34.91 68.89
N PHE A 7 -25.37 -35.57 67.93
CA PHE A 7 -24.48 -34.91 67.04
C PHE A 7 -25.22 -34.21 65.88
N LYS A 8 -25.06 -32.92 65.73
CA LYS A 8 -25.50 -32.13 64.57
C LYS A 8 -24.47 -32.24 63.45
N HIS A 9 -24.87 -32.73 62.27
CA HIS A 9 -24.10 -32.64 61.03
C HIS A 9 -24.07 -31.20 60.51
N LEU A 10 -22.92 -30.60 60.42
CA LEU A 10 -22.66 -29.38 59.65
C LEU A 10 -22.35 -29.77 58.22
N THR A 11 -23.26 -29.45 57.28
CA THR A 11 -22.98 -29.47 55.84
C THR A 11 -22.17 -28.25 55.46
N ARG A 12 -20.94 -28.48 55.01
CA ARG A 12 -20.09 -27.45 54.38
C ARG A 12 -20.59 -27.21 52.96
N HIS A 13 -21.14 -26.03 52.71
CA HIS A 13 -21.37 -25.53 51.33
C HIS A 13 -20.04 -24.99 50.82
N GLY A 14 -19.41 -25.66 49.84
CA GLY A 14 -18.26 -25.15 49.09
C GLY A 14 -18.71 -24.05 48.13
N LEU A 15 -18.23 -22.85 48.38
CA LEU A 15 -18.37 -21.72 47.46
C LEU A 15 -17.37 -21.91 46.34
N ILE A 16 -17.83 -22.29 45.14
CA ILE A 16 -16.99 -22.32 43.92
C ILE A 16 -16.93 -20.88 43.40
N THR A 17 -15.85 -20.19 43.65
CA THR A 17 -15.58 -18.90 43.04
C THR A 17 -15.10 -19.13 41.61
N LEU A 18 -15.98 -18.83 40.64
CA LEU A 18 -15.62 -18.81 39.21
C LEU A 18 -14.78 -17.56 38.97
N LEU A 19 -13.46 -17.70 38.87
CA LEU A 19 -12.59 -16.65 38.38
C LEU A 19 -12.75 -16.56 36.85
N ALA A 20 -13.56 -15.61 36.40
CA ALA A 20 -13.59 -15.22 35.00
C ALA A 20 -12.27 -14.49 34.69
N SER A 21 -11.37 -15.15 34.03
CA SER A 21 -10.17 -14.50 33.46
C SER A 21 -10.62 -13.57 32.32
N VAL A 22 -10.66 -12.28 32.60
CA VAL A 22 -10.81 -11.25 31.57
C VAL A 22 -9.47 -11.15 30.86
N SER A 23 -9.35 -11.80 29.72
CA SER A 23 -8.21 -11.61 28.82
C SER A 23 -8.34 -10.22 28.21
N PHE A 24 -7.55 -9.26 28.66
CA PHE A 24 -7.34 -8.01 27.94
C PHE A 24 -6.50 -8.33 26.70
N SER A 25 -7.15 -8.44 25.57
CA SER A 25 -6.46 -8.37 24.28
C SER A 25 -5.92 -6.95 24.14
N THR A 26 -4.61 -6.77 24.25
CA THR A 26 -3.97 -5.50 23.85
C THR A 26 -4.18 -5.36 22.36
N ALA A 27 -4.90 -4.33 21.94
CA ALA A 27 -5.07 -4.01 20.53
C ALA A 27 -3.67 -3.73 19.96
N CYS A 28 -3.27 -4.52 18.96
CA CYS A 28 -2.10 -4.21 18.15
C CYS A 28 -2.50 -3.09 17.19
N PHE A 29 -1.72 -2.02 17.16
CA PHE A 29 -1.91 -0.91 16.24
C PHE A 29 -0.90 -1.03 15.11
N GLY A 30 -1.29 -0.62 13.91
CA GLY A 30 -0.38 -0.36 12.80
C GLY A 30 0.47 0.87 13.08
N ALA A 31 1.23 1.29 12.10
CA ALA A 31 1.95 2.57 12.09
C ALA A 31 1.56 3.35 10.84
N ASN A 32 1.65 4.68 10.88
CA ASN A 32 1.55 5.54 9.71
C ASN A 32 2.89 6.25 9.48
N PRO A 33 3.46 6.11 8.27
CA PRO A 33 2.96 5.29 7.15
C PRO A 33 3.07 3.79 7.43
N PHE A 34 2.16 2.99 6.82
CA PHE A 34 2.13 1.53 7.04
C PHE A 34 2.99 0.74 6.03
N ILE A 35 3.42 1.35 4.94
CA ILE A 35 4.45 0.84 4.02
C ILE A 35 5.65 1.78 4.10
N THR A 36 6.78 1.23 4.51
CA THR A 36 8.02 2.00 4.73
C THR A 36 9.18 1.53 3.88
N SER A 37 9.09 0.33 3.29
CA SER A 37 10.16 -0.26 2.49
C SER A 37 10.40 0.44 1.15
N ILE A 38 9.36 1.00 0.57
CA ILE A 38 9.41 1.83 -0.65
C ILE A 38 8.49 3.05 -0.50
N TYR A 39 8.74 4.10 -1.27
CA TYR A 39 7.85 5.26 -1.30
C TYR A 39 6.61 4.98 -2.15
N THR A 40 5.46 5.31 -1.61
CA THR A 40 4.15 5.02 -2.19
C THR A 40 3.20 6.20 -2.00
N ALA A 41 2.31 6.42 -2.96
CA ALA A 41 1.37 7.55 -2.91
C ALA A 41 0.01 7.18 -3.49
N ASP A 42 -0.93 8.10 -3.46
CA ASP A 42 -2.21 8.04 -4.19
C ASP A 42 -2.94 6.69 -3.99
N PRO A 43 -3.22 6.27 -2.74
CA PRO A 43 -3.70 4.93 -2.45
C PRO A 43 -5.16 4.74 -2.88
N SER A 44 -5.41 3.79 -3.77
CA SER A 44 -6.73 3.27 -4.11
C SER A 44 -6.96 1.95 -3.38
N ALA A 45 -7.96 1.91 -2.50
CA ALA A 45 -8.20 0.78 -1.60
C ALA A 45 -9.51 0.07 -1.92
N HIS A 46 -9.45 -1.26 -2.04
CA HIS A 46 -10.60 -2.10 -2.37
C HIS A 46 -10.62 -3.38 -1.53
N VAL A 47 -11.81 -3.90 -1.28
CA VAL A 47 -12.03 -5.20 -0.63
C VAL A 47 -12.58 -6.16 -1.67
N TRP A 48 -11.91 -7.30 -1.87
CA TRP A 48 -12.34 -8.27 -2.86
C TRP A 48 -13.04 -9.47 -2.22
N ALA A 49 -13.51 -10.37 -3.07
CA ALA A 49 -14.30 -11.53 -2.65
C ALA A 49 -13.55 -12.53 -1.74
N ASP A 50 -12.24 -12.50 -1.73
CA ASP A 50 -11.39 -13.27 -0.80
C ASP A 50 -11.38 -12.72 0.63
N GLY A 51 -12.06 -11.58 0.87
CA GLY A 51 -12.16 -10.91 2.15
C GLY A 51 -10.92 -10.11 2.57
N ARG A 52 -9.92 -10.00 1.70
CA ARG A 52 -8.74 -9.16 1.92
C ARG A 52 -8.99 -7.74 1.43
N LEU A 53 -8.32 -6.80 2.09
CA LEU A 53 -8.23 -5.43 1.60
C LEU A 53 -6.92 -5.29 0.79
N TYR A 54 -7.03 -4.70 -0.39
CA TYR A 54 -5.93 -4.41 -1.28
C TYR A 54 -5.77 -2.91 -1.46
N VAL A 55 -4.53 -2.44 -1.52
CA VAL A 55 -4.20 -1.04 -1.82
C VAL A 55 -3.32 -1.02 -3.06
N TYR A 56 -3.73 -0.20 -4.02
CA TYR A 56 -3.08 0.03 -5.30
C TYR A 56 -2.52 1.45 -5.33
N PRO A 57 -1.29 1.68 -4.87
CA PRO A 57 -0.69 3.01 -4.86
C PRO A 57 0.10 3.30 -6.13
N SER A 58 0.38 4.57 -6.35
CA SER A 58 1.54 4.99 -7.13
C SER A 58 2.82 4.63 -6.40
N ARG A 59 3.93 4.55 -7.13
CA ARG A 59 5.25 4.33 -6.56
C ARG A 59 6.17 5.50 -6.87
N ASP A 60 6.48 6.30 -5.87
CA ASP A 60 7.46 7.37 -5.98
C ASP A 60 8.88 6.78 -6.09
N ILE A 61 9.67 7.36 -6.96
CA ILE A 61 11.06 6.95 -7.25
C ILE A 61 11.99 8.07 -6.79
N ASP A 62 13.03 7.69 -6.09
CA ASP A 62 14.04 8.60 -5.55
C ASP A 62 14.73 9.43 -6.62
N PRO A 63 15.29 10.59 -6.24
CA PRO A 63 15.52 11.80 -7.01
C PRO A 63 15.94 11.66 -8.48
N PRO A 64 15.82 12.73 -9.28
CA PRO A 64 15.59 14.12 -8.83
C PRO A 64 14.13 14.51 -8.68
N ARG A 65 13.18 13.79 -9.30
CA ARG A 65 11.74 14.04 -9.24
C ARG A 65 11.00 12.70 -9.26
N GLY A 66 10.67 12.20 -8.08
CA GLY A 66 10.06 10.88 -7.93
C GLY A 66 8.81 10.67 -8.79
N CYS A 67 7.91 11.66 -8.89
CA CYS A 67 6.69 11.56 -9.66
C CYS A 67 6.90 11.47 -11.19
N ASP A 68 7.95 12.06 -11.74
CA ASP A 68 8.27 12.00 -13.18
C ASP A 68 8.90 10.67 -13.58
N LEU A 69 9.48 9.96 -12.63
CA LEU A 69 10.19 8.70 -12.84
C LEU A 69 9.37 7.46 -12.54
N MET A 70 8.14 7.63 -12.06
CA MET A 70 7.25 6.53 -11.70
C MET A 70 6.99 5.64 -12.91
N ASP A 71 7.58 4.47 -12.94
CA ASP A 71 7.59 3.57 -14.10
C ASP A 71 6.89 2.23 -13.86
N ARG A 72 6.33 2.02 -12.65
CA ARG A 72 5.73 0.74 -12.25
C ARG A 72 4.76 0.88 -11.10
N TYR A 73 3.91 -0.13 -10.93
CA TYR A 73 2.96 -0.23 -9.82
C TYR A 73 3.23 -1.46 -8.97
N HIS A 74 3.11 -1.29 -7.65
CA HIS A 74 3.04 -2.35 -6.65
C HIS A 74 1.64 -2.45 -6.05
N VAL A 75 1.32 -3.58 -5.46
CA VAL A 75 0.08 -3.79 -4.72
C VAL A 75 0.40 -4.30 -3.32
N PHE A 76 -0.32 -3.80 -2.33
CA PHE A 76 -0.22 -4.27 -0.95
C PHE A 76 -1.57 -4.81 -0.51
N SER A 77 -1.58 -5.80 0.38
CA SER A 77 -2.81 -6.36 0.90
C SER A 77 -2.72 -6.67 2.39
N THR A 78 -3.88 -6.69 3.04
CA THR A 78 -3.98 -7.06 4.46
C THR A 78 -5.26 -7.81 4.76
N GLU A 79 -5.23 -8.60 5.83
CA GLU A 79 -6.42 -9.22 6.42
C GLU A 79 -6.84 -8.56 7.73
N ASP A 80 -5.96 -7.74 8.32
CA ASP A 80 -6.16 -7.21 9.67
C ASP A 80 -5.82 -5.72 9.86
N MET A 81 -5.44 -5.00 8.78
CA MET A 81 -5.07 -3.58 8.78
C MET A 81 -3.74 -3.23 9.45
N VAL A 82 -3.01 -4.21 9.98
CA VAL A 82 -1.73 -4.03 10.67
C VAL A 82 -0.61 -4.81 9.99
N ASN A 83 -0.88 -6.05 9.62
CA ASN A 83 0.06 -6.87 8.89
C ASN A 83 -0.18 -6.74 7.38
N TRP A 84 0.76 -6.09 6.70
CA TRP A 84 0.69 -5.83 5.28
C TRP A 84 1.61 -6.75 4.50
N ARG A 85 1.11 -7.27 3.40
CA ARG A 85 1.87 -8.08 2.46
C ARG A 85 2.12 -7.26 1.20
N ASP A 86 3.38 -7.19 0.75
CA ASP A 86 3.71 -6.75 -0.59
C ASP A 86 3.38 -7.87 -1.59
N GLU A 87 2.40 -7.63 -2.44
CA GLU A 87 2.01 -8.56 -3.50
C GLU A 87 2.96 -8.48 -4.71
N GLY A 88 3.87 -7.52 -4.71
CA GLY A 88 4.85 -7.30 -5.75
C GLY A 88 4.38 -6.36 -6.86
N GLU A 89 5.22 -6.26 -7.85
CA GLU A 89 4.98 -5.44 -9.03
C GLU A 89 3.94 -6.07 -9.95
N ILE A 90 3.02 -5.26 -10.46
CA ILE A 90 1.90 -5.72 -11.29
C ILE A 90 1.94 -5.21 -12.73
N LEU A 91 2.54 -4.05 -12.99
CA LEU A 91 2.62 -3.42 -14.32
C LEU A 91 3.79 -2.44 -14.38
N ARG A 92 4.48 -2.42 -15.52
CA ARG A 92 5.54 -1.45 -15.85
C ARG A 92 5.16 -0.61 -17.06
N ALA A 93 5.70 0.61 -17.17
CA ALA A 93 5.58 1.47 -18.33
C ALA A 93 6.01 0.77 -19.63
N SER A 94 7.09 -0.02 -19.59
CA SER A 94 7.56 -0.81 -20.73
C SER A 94 6.59 -1.90 -21.23
N GLN A 95 5.57 -2.23 -20.45
CA GLN A 95 4.51 -3.17 -20.82
C GLN A 95 3.27 -2.48 -21.40
N VAL A 96 3.31 -1.15 -21.58
CA VAL A 96 2.22 -0.33 -22.13
C VAL A 96 2.56 0.07 -23.57
N PRO A 97 2.08 -0.66 -24.60
CA PRO A 97 2.56 -0.47 -25.99
C PRO A 97 2.23 0.91 -26.58
N TRP A 98 1.18 1.57 -26.08
CA TRP A 98 0.75 2.89 -26.51
C TRP A 98 1.38 4.03 -25.68
N GLY A 99 2.06 3.66 -24.59
CA GLY A 99 2.61 4.59 -23.61
C GLY A 99 3.84 5.34 -24.11
N ARG A 100 4.30 6.27 -23.29
CA ARG A 100 5.48 7.06 -23.54
C ARG A 100 6.73 6.15 -23.65
N PRO A 101 7.51 6.27 -24.73
CA PRO A 101 8.67 5.39 -24.95
C PRO A 101 9.74 5.47 -23.85
N GLU A 102 9.91 6.66 -23.25
CA GLU A 102 10.88 6.89 -22.16
C GLU A 102 10.38 6.40 -20.80
N GLY A 103 9.12 5.94 -20.71
CA GLY A 103 8.49 5.55 -19.45
C GLY A 103 8.19 6.74 -18.51
N GLY A 104 8.14 6.48 -17.21
CA GLY A 104 7.77 7.46 -16.19
C GLY A 104 6.28 7.79 -16.18
N PHE A 105 5.86 8.67 -15.26
CA PHE A 105 4.50 9.22 -15.20
C PHE A 105 3.36 8.19 -15.06
N MET A 106 3.61 7.04 -14.48
CA MET A 106 2.56 6.10 -14.08
C MET A 106 2.01 6.54 -12.72
N TRP A 107 1.03 7.47 -12.78
CA TRP A 107 0.52 8.16 -11.61
C TRP A 107 -0.68 7.45 -11.00
N ALA A 108 -1.45 8.16 -10.19
CA ALA A 108 -2.55 7.66 -9.36
C ALA A 108 -3.45 6.64 -10.07
N PRO A 109 -3.45 5.38 -9.65
CA PRO A 109 -4.23 4.32 -10.27
C PRO A 109 -5.53 4.05 -9.54
N ASP A 110 -6.39 3.26 -10.17
CA ASP A 110 -7.52 2.58 -9.54
C ASP A 110 -7.68 1.14 -10.03
N CYS A 111 -8.46 0.34 -9.33
CA CYS A 111 -8.78 -1.04 -9.71
C CYS A 111 -10.27 -1.32 -9.49
N ALA A 112 -10.90 -1.99 -10.46
CA ALA A 112 -12.27 -2.46 -10.32
C ALA A 112 -12.36 -3.94 -10.68
N TYR A 113 -13.39 -4.64 -10.17
CA TYR A 113 -13.64 -6.03 -10.48
C TYR A 113 -15.03 -6.20 -11.07
N LYS A 114 -15.11 -6.87 -12.23
CA LYS A 114 -16.37 -7.22 -12.86
C LYS A 114 -16.25 -8.53 -13.62
N ASP A 115 -17.23 -9.40 -13.46
CA ASP A 115 -17.37 -10.65 -14.21
C ASP A 115 -16.10 -11.53 -14.28
N GLY A 116 -15.45 -11.71 -13.12
CA GLY A 116 -14.25 -12.53 -13.00
C GLY A 116 -12.97 -11.89 -13.56
N THR A 117 -12.97 -10.58 -13.76
CA THR A 117 -11.83 -9.84 -14.31
C THR A 117 -11.57 -8.60 -13.45
N TYR A 118 -10.32 -8.40 -13.09
CA TYR A 118 -9.81 -7.16 -12.49
C TYR A 118 -9.38 -6.23 -13.60
N TYR A 119 -9.82 -4.97 -13.52
CA TYR A 119 -9.50 -3.89 -14.45
C TYR A 119 -8.71 -2.85 -13.68
N TYR A 120 -7.47 -2.63 -14.10
CA TYR A 120 -6.56 -1.68 -13.50
C TYR A 120 -6.47 -0.45 -14.38
N TYR A 121 -6.87 0.70 -13.84
CA TYR A 121 -6.90 1.98 -14.52
C TYR A 121 -5.73 2.83 -14.07
N PHE A 122 -5.06 3.47 -15.02
CA PHE A 122 -3.88 4.29 -14.72
C PHE A 122 -3.71 5.40 -15.73
N PRO A 123 -3.35 6.63 -15.28
CA PRO A 123 -2.99 7.69 -16.19
C PRO A 123 -1.58 7.45 -16.72
N HIS A 124 -1.38 7.69 -18.01
CA HIS A 124 -0.05 7.61 -18.62
C HIS A 124 -0.03 8.44 -19.91
N PRO A 125 1.04 9.23 -20.17
CA PRO A 125 1.16 9.95 -21.44
C PRO A 125 1.45 8.99 -22.59
N SER A 126 0.83 9.23 -23.75
CA SER A 126 1.00 8.43 -24.97
C SER A 126 2.08 8.97 -25.92
N GLY A 127 2.81 10.04 -25.52
CA GLY A 127 3.84 10.66 -26.32
C GLY A 127 4.79 11.49 -25.49
N THR A 128 5.69 12.21 -26.16
CA THR A 128 6.70 13.05 -25.51
C THR A 128 6.19 14.42 -25.08
N LYS A 129 5.03 14.85 -25.59
CA LYS A 129 4.41 16.12 -25.23
C LYS A 129 3.52 15.96 -24.00
N TRP A 130 3.66 16.86 -23.05
CA TRP A 130 2.95 16.79 -21.79
C TRP A 130 1.42 16.98 -21.93
N ASN A 131 0.96 18.01 -22.64
CA ASN A 131 -0.40 18.51 -22.48
C ASN A 131 -1.50 17.69 -23.19
N ASP A 132 -1.21 17.05 -24.30
CA ASP A 132 -2.26 16.48 -25.16
C ASP A 132 -2.19 14.96 -25.26
N THR A 133 -1.26 14.33 -24.53
CA THR A 133 -0.94 12.93 -24.72
C THR A 133 -1.42 12.02 -23.60
N TRP A 134 -1.96 12.57 -22.52
CA TRP A 134 -2.49 11.81 -21.40
C TRP A 134 -3.67 10.93 -21.79
N LYS A 135 -3.63 9.69 -21.36
CA LYS A 135 -4.69 8.69 -21.50
C LYS A 135 -4.95 8.03 -20.16
N ILE A 136 -6.17 7.54 -19.98
CA ILE A 136 -6.45 6.57 -18.92
C ILE A 136 -6.31 5.18 -19.53
N GLY A 137 -5.20 4.52 -19.22
CA GLY A 137 -4.91 3.17 -19.63
C GLY A 137 -5.74 2.16 -18.84
N VAL A 138 -5.93 1.00 -19.43
CA VAL A 138 -6.55 -0.15 -18.79
C VAL A 138 -5.63 -1.36 -18.94
N ALA A 139 -5.37 -2.05 -17.84
CA ALA A 139 -4.76 -3.37 -17.84
C ALA A 139 -5.72 -4.37 -17.17
N THR A 140 -5.69 -5.63 -17.58
CA THR A 140 -6.62 -6.64 -17.06
C THR A 140 -5.90 -7.85 -16.51
N SER A 141 -6.49 -8.47 -15.48
CA SER A 141 -6.03 -9.72 -14.91
C SER A 141 -7.20 -10.56 -14.38
N LYS A 142 -6.96 -11.87 -14.19
CA LYS A 142 -7.85 -12.77 -13.43
C LYS A 142 -7.50 -12.84 -11.95
N LYS A 143 -6.46 -12.15 -11.52
CA LYS A 143 -5.97 -12.10 -10.14
C LYS A 143 -5.92 -10.65 -9.66
N PRO A 144 -6.17 -10.37 -8.39
CA PRO A 144 -6.21 -8.99 -7.87
C PRO A 144 -4.85 -8.29 -7.90
N ALA A 145 -3.76 -9.02 -7.83
CA ALA A 145 -2.43 -8.45 -7.61
C ALA A 145 -1.31 -9.09 -8.45
N SER A 146 -1.65 -9.67 -9.60
CA SER A 146 -0.63 -10.19 -10.52
C SER A 146 -1.17 -10.36 -11.94
N ASP A 147 -0.26 -10.61 -12.88
CA ASP A 147 -0.56 -11.01 -14.25
C ASP A 147 -1.35 -9.97 -15.06
N PHE A 148 -1.29 -8.70 -14.68
CA PHE A 148 -1.93 -7.62 -15.41
C PHE A 148 -1.29 -7.44 -16.79
N LYS A 149 -2.14 -7.29 -17.81
CA LYS A 149 -1.72 -7.04 -19.19
C LYS A 149 -2.45 -5.84 -19.75
N SER A 150 -1.71 -4.95 -20.41
CA SER A 150 -2.31 -3.78 -21.06
C SER A 150 -3.41 -4.20 -22.05
N ALA A 151 -4.60 -3.64 -21.86
CA ALA A 151 -5.78 -3.83 -22.73
C ALA A 151 -6.06 -2.59 -23.60
N GLY A 152 -5.20 -1.56 -23.52
CA GLY A 152 -5.37 -0.30 -24.24
C GLY A 152 -5.66 0.86 -23.31
N TYR A 153 -6.50 1.79 -23.74
CA TYR A 153 -6.92 2.96 -22.97
C TYR A 153 -8.39 3.28 -23.30
N ILE A 154 -9.03 4.07 -22.44
CA ILE A 154 -10.41 4.52 -22.65
C ILE A 154 -10.42 5.66 -23.66
N ASP A 155 -11.01 5.41 -24.82
CA ASP A 155 -11.19 6.44 -25.84
C ASP A 155 -12.23 7.47 -25.40
N GLY A 156 -11.99 8.75 -25.71
CA GLY A 156 -12.87 9.85 -25.29
C GLY A 156 -12.69 10.30 -23.83
N ALA A 157 -11.89 9.59 -23.03
CA ALA A 157 -11.41 10.04 -21.73
C ALA A 157 -9.98 10.56 -21.90
N GLY A 158 -9.79 11.64 -22.67
CA GLY A 158 -8.45 12.10 -23.04
C GLY A 158 -8.28 13.61 -22.99
N GLY A 159 -7.02 14.06 -23.06
CA GLY A 159 -6.63 15.45 -23.11
C GLY A 159 -5.85 15.91 -21.89
N PHE A 160 -5.61 17.21 -21.78
CA PHE A 160 -4.93 17.80 -20.63
C PHE A 160 -5.67 17.46 -19.33
N ALA A 161 -4.90 17.03 -18.32
CA ALA A 161 -5.42 16.68 -16.99
C ALA A 161 -6.36 15.46 -16.94
N MET A 162 -6.22 14.52 -17.84
CA MET A 162 -6.88 13.22 -17.77
C MET A 162 -6.07 12.27 -16.89
N ILE A 163 -6.12 12.51 -15.60
CA ILE A 163 -5.41 11.78 -14.55
C ILE A 163 -6.40 11.31 -13.48
N ASP A 164 -5.91 10.58 -12.52
CA ASP A 164 -6.59 10.18 -11.28
C ASP A 164 -7.94 9.48 -11.54
N PRO A 165 -7.96 8.40 -12.32
CA PRO A 165 -9.19 7.66 -12.54
C PRO A 165 -9.68 7.03 -11.24
N CYS A 166 -11.01 7.05 -11.06
CA CYS A 166 -11.72 6.24 -10.09
C CYS A 166 -12.86 5.52 -10.80
N VAL A 167 -12.98 4.21 -10.63
CA VAL A 167 -14.08 3.43 -11.22
C VAL A 167 -14.96 2.89 -10.10
N PHE A 168 -16.22 3.27 -10.15
CA PHE A 168 -17.25 2.86 -9.21
C PHE A 168 -18.30 2.00 -9.93
N ILE A 169 -18.61 0.83 -9.40
CA ILE A 169 -19.69 -0.04 -9.88
C ILE A 169 -20.85 0.11 -8.91
N ASP A 170 -22.00 0.54 -9.41
CA ASP A 170 -23.19 0.77 -8.58
C ASP A 170 -23.95 -0.52 -8.26
N ASP A 171 -24.95 -0.43 -7.39
CA ASP A 171 -25.78 -1.55 -6.94
C ASP A 171 -26.55 -2.23 -8.07
N ASP A 172 -26.81 -1.52 -9.18
CA ASP A 172 -27.44 -2.03 -10.40
C ASP A 172 -26.45 -2.60 -11.42
N ASP A 173 -25.17 -2.79 -11.00
CA ASP A 173 -24.08 -3.31 -11.82
C ASP A 173 -23.62 -2.37 -12.95
N GLN A 174 -24.06 -1.10 -12.95
CA GLN A 174 -23.61 -0.07 -13.89
C GLN A 174 -22.26 0.48 -13.44
N PRO A 175 -21.18 0.36 -14.25
CA PRO A 175 -19.91 0.97 -13.95
C PRO A 175 -19.87 2.44 -14.38
N TYR A 176 -19.23 3.24 -13.56
CA TYR A 176 -18.95 4.67 -13.80
C TYR A 176 -17.46 4.92 -13.67
N ILE A 177 -16.95 5.87 -14.45
CA ILE A 177 -15.58 6.37 -14.30
C ILE A 177 -15.61 7.85 -14.00
N TYR A 178 -14.74 8.28 -13.09
CA TYR A 178 -14.46 9.65 -12.75
C TYR A 178 -12.96 9.90 -12.91
N PHE A 179 -12.59 11.09 -13.34
CA PHE A 179 -11.20 11.43 -13.57
C PHE A 179 -11.05 12.94 -13.62
N GLY A 180 -9.86 13.43 -13.38
CA GLY A 180 -9.59 14.85 -13.53
C GLY A 180 -8.31 15.30 -12.88
N GLY A 181 -7.90 16.48 -13.28
CA GLY A 181 -6.77 17.24 -12.76
C GLY A 181 -6.77 18.63 -13.35
N GLY A 182 -5.83 19.48 -12.94
CA GLY A 182 -5.75 20.85 -13.45
C GLY A 182 -7.05 21.62 -13.27
N SER A 183 -7.77 21.40 -12.16
CA SER A 183 -9.04 22.03 -11.81
C SER A 183 -10.24 21.63 -12.69
N LYS A 184 -10.20 20.46 -13.30
CA LYS A 184 -11.30 19.91 -14.10
C LYS A 184 -11.61 18.48 -13.68
N CYS A 185 -12.86 18.23 -13.32
CA CYS A 185 -13.38 16.90 -13.03
C CYS A 185 -14.41 16.49 -14.06
N SER A 186 -14.30 15.28 -14.58
CA SER A 186 -15.26 14.69 -15.50
C SER A 186 -15.68 13.30 -15.02
N GLY A 187 -16.85 12.84 -15.44
CA GLY A 187 -17.32 11.50 -15.18
C GLY A 187 -18.24 11.00 -16.27
N GLY A 188 -18.39 9.71 -16.38
CA GLY A 188 -19.24 9.07 -17.37
C GLY A 188 -19.58 7.63 -17.03
N LYS A 189 -20.55 7.06 -17.75
CA LYS A 189 -20.81 5.62 -17.69
C LYS A 189 -19.76 4.87 -18.49
N LEU A 190 -19.36 3.71 -18.01
CA LEU A 190 -18.66 2.72 -18.80
C LEU A 190 -19.65 1.69 -19.35
N LYS A 191 -19.35 1.14 -20.51
CA LYS A 191 -20.02 -0.07 -21.01
C LYS A 191 -19.66 -1.27 -20.12
N ALA A 192 -20.44 -2.34 -20.25
CA ALA A 192 -20.20 -3.57 -19.50
C ALA A 192 -18.79 -4.18 -19.72
N ASN A 193 -18.11 -3.84 -20.80
CA ASN A 193 -16.76 -4.29 -21.09
C ASN A 193 -15.67 -3.55 -20.24
N MET A 194 -16.05 -2.52 -19.49
CA MET A 194 -15.19 -1.77 -18.58
C MET A 194 -14.06 -0.94 -19.22
N ILE A 195 -13.97 -0.90 -20.55
CA ILE A 195 -12.88 -0.24 -21.29
C ILE A 195 -13.37 0.82 -22.27
N GLU A 196 -14.67 1.00 -22.39
CA GLU A 196 -15.28 1.99 -23.26
C GLU A 196 -16.31 2.84 -22.52
N LEU A 197 -16.37 4.13 -22.87
CA LEU A 197 -17.47 4.99 -22.41
C LEU A 197 -18.80 4.58 -23.07
N ASP A 198 -19.86 4.57 -22.28
CA ASP A 198 -21.24 4.53 -22.76
C ASP A 198 -21.75 5.97 -22.93
N GLY A 199 -21.50 6.52 -24.10
CA GLY A 199 -21.71 7.93 -24.40
C GLY A 199 -20.45 8.79 -24.21
N THR A 200 -20.60 9.99 -23.70
CA THR A 200 -19.51 10.95 -23.47
C THR A 200 -19.36 11.28 -22.00
N ALA A 201 -18.13 11.42 -21.54
CA ALA A 201 -17.87 11.94 -20.21
C ALA A 201 -18.34 13.40 -20.09
N GLN A 202 -18.88 13.76 -18.94
CA GLN A 202 -19.45 15.08 -18.67
C GLN A 202 -18.71 15.75 -17.53
N PRO A 203 -18.59 17.09 -17.51
CA PRO A 203 -18.06 17.82 -16.37
C PRO A 203 -18.88 17.54 -15.11
N MET A 204 -18.21 17.28 -14.01
CA MET A 204 -18.83 17.18 -12.69
C MET A 204 -19.06 18.60 -12.14
N THR A 205 -20.32 18.95 -11.89
CA THR A 205 -20.72 20.27 -11.42
C THR A 205 -21.08 20.29 -9.94
N GLY A 206 -20.85 21.41 -9.26
CA GLY A 206 -21.12 21.57 -7.82
C GLY A 206 -19.97 21.16 -6.91
N LEU A 207 -18.77 20.97 -7.48
CA LEU A 207 -17.52 20.82 -6.74
C LEU A 207 -16.91 22.22 -6.52
N GLU A 208 -16.44 22.48 -5.31
CA GLU A 208 -15.75 23.73 -4.97
C GLU A 208 -14.25 23.50 -4.90
N ASP A 209 -13.48 24.30 -5.63
CA ASP A 209 -12.01 24.30 -5.63
C ASP A 209 -11.37 22.92 -5.96
N PHE A 210 -11.99 22.19 -6.89
CA PHE A 210 -11.45 20.92 -7.35
C PHE A 210 -10.08 21.09 -8.01
N HIS A 211 -9.10 20.29 -7.59
CA HIS A 211 -7.80 20.20 -8.26
C HIS A 211 -7.64 18.85 -8.98
N GLU A 212 -7.65 17.76 -8.24
CA GLU A 212 -7.40 16.39 -8.73
C GLU A 212 -7.84 15.35 -7.70
N ALA A 213 -7.37 14.10 -7.79
CA ALA A 213 -7.55 13.06 -6.79
C ALA A 213 -9.00 12.57 -6.63
N THR A 214 -9.64 12.23 -7.72
CA THR A 214 -11.05 11.77 -7.71
C THR A 214 -11.20 10.42 -7.02
N TRP A 215 -12.16 10.34 -6.09
CA TRP A 215 -12.61 9.08 -5.52
C TRP A 215 -14.11 9.10 -5.27
N VAL A 216 -14.82 8.04 -5.64
CA VAL A 216 -16.27 7.94 -5.42
C VAL A 216 -16.60 6.68 -4.63
N PHE A 217 -17.46 6.83 -3.62
CA PHE A 217 -18.06 5.72 -2.89
C PHE A 217 -19.53 6.01 -2.59
N LYS A 218 -20.31 4.98 -2.24
CA LYS A 218 -21.72 5.09 -1.88
C LYS A 218 -21.96 4.63 -0.45
N ARG A 219 -22.75 5.40 0.29
CA ARG A 219 -23.18 5.04 1.66
C ARG A 219 -24.63 5.44 1.87
N ASN A 220 -25.45 4.50 2.32
CA ASN A 220 -26.89 4.73 2.60
C ASN A 220 -27.63 5.39 1.42
N GLY A 221 -27.34 4.98 0.19
CA GLY A 221 -27.98 5.52 -1.03
C GLY A 221 -27.47 6.89 -1.48
N ILE A 222 -26.50 7.48 -0.80
CA ILE A 222 -25.85 8.74 -1.15
C ILE A 222 -24.47 8.48 -1.74
N TYR A 223 -24.16 9.13 -2.85
CA TYR A 223 -22.83 9.12 -3.45
C TYR A 223 -21.99 10.23 -2.83
N TYR A 224 -20.73 9.91 -2.55
CA TYR A 224 -19.71 10.80 -2.05
C TYR A 224 -18.60 10.86 -3.10
N LEU A 225 -18.25 12.05 -3.55
CA LEU A 225 -17.07 12.30 -4.38
C LEU A 225 -16.08 13.08 -3.54
N THR A 226 -14.93 12.48 -3.27
CA THR A 226 -13.81 13.11 -2.57
C THR A 226 -12.73 13.50 -3.56
N TYR A 227 -11.99 14.58 -3.26
CA TYR A 227 -11.00 15.17 -4.15
C TYR A 227 -10.04 16.08 -3.39
N ALA A 228 -8.88 16.36 -3.98
CA ALA A 228 -7.92 17.35 -3.49
C ALA A 228 -8.25 18.74 -4.02
N ASP A 229 -7.97 19.77 -3.23
CA ASP A 229 -8.13 21.17 -3.59
C ASP A 229 -6.82 21.86 -3.97
N ASN A 230 -6.90 23.16 -4.30
CA ASN A 230 -5.75 24.02 -4.60
C ASN A 230 -5.30 24.84 -3.39
N HIS A 231 -5.46 24.35 -2.16
CA HIS A 231 -5.08 25.11 -0.99
C HIS A 231 -3.61 25.56 -1.08
N PRO A 232 -3.28 26.83 -0.84
CA PRO A 232 -1.91 27.32 -0.85
C PRO A 232 -1.07 26.57 0.20
N GLN A 233 0.12 26.11 -0.17
CA GLN A 233 1.11 25.38 0.61
C GLN A 233 0.91 23.85 0.61
N HIS A 234 -0.29 23.34 0.79
CA HIS A 234 -0.61 21.92 0.72
C HIS A 234 -2.10 21.71 0.45
N ASN A 235 -2.40 20.75 -0.41
CA ASN A 235 -3.78 20.44 -0.76
C ASN A 235 -4.49 19.79 0.42
N GLN A 236 -5.74 20.21 0.66
CA GLN A 236 -6.68 19.55 1.57
C GLN A 236 -7.55 18.56 0.80
N MET A 237 -8.10 17.56 1.46
CA MET A 237 -9.11 16.69 0.87
C MET A 237 -10.51 17.22 1.19
N ARG A 238 -11.28 17.48 0.13
CA ARG A 238 -12.67 17.94 0.16
C ARG A 238 -13.62 16.85 -0.29
N TYR A 239 -14.91 17.06 -0.06
CA TYR A 239 -15.93 16.16 -0.61
C TYR A 239 -17.22 16.88 -0.95
N ALA A 240 -17.95 16.26 -1.86
CA ALA A 240 -19.31 16.63 -2.23
C ALA A 240 -20.20 15.37 -2.25
N THR A 241 -21.50 15.54 -2.12
CA THR A 241 -22.47 14.46 -2.13
C THR A 241 -23.53 14.65 -3.19
N SER A 242 -24.12 13.54 -3.68
CA SER A 242 -25.23 13.54 -4.62
C SER A 242 -26.16 12.35 -4.38
N THR A 243 -27.38 12.43 -4.86
CA THR A 243 -28.30 11.28 -4.97
C THR A 243 -28.17 10.54 -6.29
N ASN A 244 -27.33 11.04 -7.22
CA ASN A 244 -27.07 10.43 -8.51
C ASN A 244 -25.56 10.25 -8.71
N ALA A 245 -25.17 9.17 -9.35
CA ALA A 245 -23.76 8.81 -9.56
C ALA A 245 -22.97 9.91 -10.31
N LEU A 246 -23.57 10.57 -11.28
CA LEU A 246 -22.94 11.64 -12.06
C LEU A 246 -23.33 13.08 -11.62
N GLY A 247 -23.85 13.24 -10.41
CA GLY A 247 -24.26 14.54 -9.90
C GLY A 247 -25.65 14.98 -10.35
N PRO A 248 -26.02 16.26 -10.19
CA PRO A 248 -25.15 17.35 -9.68
C PRO A 248 -24.70 17.12 -8.24
N TRP A 249 -23.50 17.59 -7.93
CA TRP A 249 -22.89 17.43 -6.63
C TRP A 249 -23.20 18.63 -5.73
N THR A 250 -23.21 18.39 -4.42
CA THR A 250 -23.33 19.43 -3.39
C THR A 250 -22.11 19.38 -2.49
N TYR A 251 -21.30 20.42 -2.54
CA TYR A 251 -20.12 20.57 -1.69
C TYR A 251 -20.48 20.49 -0.20
N LYS A 252 -19.64 19.83 0.59
CA LYS A 252 -19.85 19.58 2.02
C LYS A 252 -18.74 20.10 2.92
N GLY A 253 -17.54 20.32 2.40
CA GLY A 253 -16.43 20.84 3.20
C GLY A 253 -15.13 20.07 3.02
N VAL A 254 -14.14 20.47 3.80
CA VAL A 254 -12.87 19.77 3.99
C VAL A 254 -13.10 18.65 5.01
N TYR A 255 -12.52 17.48 4.78
CA TYR A 255 -12.61 16.35 5.71
C TYR A 255 -11.25 15.76 6.10
N LEU A 256 -10.16 16.14 5.40
CA LEU A 256 -8.79 15.81 5.74
C LEU A 256 -7.90 17.01 5.43
N GLU A 257 -7.13 17.45 6.43
CA GLU A 257 -6.15 18.52 6.28
C GLU A 257 -4.96 18.06 5.42
N GLY A 258 -4.22 19.02 4.87
CA GLY A 258 -3.03 18.75 4.08
C GLY A 258 -1.92 18.03 4.86
N THR A 259 -1.04 17.36 4.14
CA THR A 259 -0.02 16.46 4.69
C THR A 259 1.42 16.92 4.42
N ASP A 260 1.62 18.21 4.14
CA ASP A 260 2.93 18.82 3.76
C ASP A 260 3.58 18.20 2.51
N CYS A 261 2.85 17.37 1.77
CA CYS A 261 3.26 16.82 0.48
C CYS A 261 2.95 17.81 -0.65
N ASP A 262 3.56 17.59 -1.83
CA ASP A 262 3.30 18.41 -3.02
C ASP A 262 1.85 18.26 -3.50
N THR A 263 1.22 17.10 -3.22
CA THR A 263 -0.18 16.79 -3.55
C THR A 263 -0.86 16.06 -2.39
N SER A 264 -2.18 16.00 -2.39
CA SER A 264 -2.98 15.10 -1.55
C SER A 264 -3.84 14.20 -2.41
N HIS A 265 -4.00 12.95 -2.01
CA HIS A 265 -4.82 11.96 -2.68
C HIS A 265 -5.21 10.85 -1.72
N GLY A 266 -6.35 10.20 -1.97
CA GLY A 266 -6.73 9.06 -1.16
C GLY A 266 -8.05 8.44 -1.54
N SER A 267 -8.40 7.38 -0.83
CA SER A 267 -9.61 6.59 -1.05
C SER A 267 -10.34 6.30 0.26
N VAL A 268 -11.65 6.27 0.21
CA VAL A 268 -12.52 5.89 1.35
C VAL A 268 -13.11 4.52 1.07
N VAL A 269 -12.91 3.58 1.98
CA VAL A 269 -13.41 2.21 1.85
C VAL A 269 -13.97 1.67 3.16
N GLN A 270 -14.99 0.84 3.09
CA GLN A 270 -15.48 0.10 4.25
C GLN A 270 -14.80 -1.28 4.32
N TYR A 271 -14.21 -1.59 5.48
CA TYR A 271 -13.63 -2.90 5.75
C TYR A 271 -14.04 -3.41 7.13
N LYS A 272 -14.55 -4.63 7.19
CA LYS A 272 -15.00 -5.26 8.45
C LYS A 272 -15.88 -4.36 9.33
N GLY A 273 -16.80 -3.64 8.69
CA GLY A 273 -17.79 -2.79 9.36
C GLY A 273 -17.32 -1.39 9.74
N GLN A 274 -16.06 -1.06 9.56
CA GLN A 274 -15.50 0.28 9.79
C GLN A 274 -15.11 0.94 8.46
N TRP A 275 -15.29 2.27 8.37
CA TRP A 275 -14.83 3.07 7.24
C TRP A 275 -13.43 3.62 7.50
N TYR A 276 -12.60 3.63 6.46
CA TYR A 276 -11.20 4.05 6.50
C TYR A 276 -10.90 5.01 5.36
N GLN A 277 -10.09 6.03 5.65
CA GLN A 277 -9.42 6.88 4.67
C GLN A 277 -8.00 6.38 4.50
N PHE A 278 -7.66 5.98 3.30
CA PHE A 278 -6.29 5.81 2.86
C PHE A 278 -5.82 7.13 2.24
N TYR A 279 -4.64 7.57 2.58
CA TYR A 279 -4.05 8.82 2.13
C TYR A 279 -2.52 8.69 2.12
N HIS A 280 -1.76 9.74 1.80
CA HIS A 280 -0.32 9.72 1.91
C HIS A 280 0.22 10.93 2.68
N ASN A 281 1.43 10.80 3.23
CA ASN A 281 2.22 11.89 3.78
C ASN A 281 3.68 11.76 3.35
N CYS A 282 4.51 12.76 3.67
CA CYS A 282 5.95 12.73 3.39
C CYS A 282 6.82 12.66 4.64
N ASN A 283 6.27 12.23 5.78
CA ASN A 283 6.98 12.18 7.06
C ASN A 283 8.22 11.28 7.03
N LEU A 284 8.18 10.21 6.21
CA LEU A 284 9.28 9.27 6.10
C LEU A 284 10.49 9.87 5.39
N SER A 285 10.27 10.61 4.31
CA SER A 285 11.32 11.18 3.47
C SER A 285 11.71 12.60 3.86
N GLY A 286 10.78 13.37 4.42
CA GLY A 286 10.88 14.81 4.57
C GLY A 286 10.84 15.58 3.23
N GLN A 287 10.41 14.94 2.13
CA GLN A 287 10.36 15.52 0.79
C GLN A 287 8.95 15.36 0.20
N GLY A 288 8.33 16.47 -0.23
CA GLY A 288 6.94 16.53 -0.67
C GLY A 288 6.58 15.60 -1.84
N ASN A 289 7.56 15.19 -2.64
CA ASN A 289 7.42 14.30 -3.78
C ASN A 289 7.94 12.87 -3.55
N LEU A 290 8.29 12.51 -2.31
CA LEU A 290 8.61 11.14 -1.90
C LEU A 290 7.67 10.74 -0.75
N ARG A 291 6.50 10.27 -1.13
CA ARG A 291 5.35 10.07 -0.26
C ARG A 291 5.29 8.66 0.31
N SER A 292 4.49 8.48 1.34
CA SER A 292 4.24 7.15 1.94
C SER A 292 2.80 7.04 2.42
N ILE A 293 2.16 5.91 2.11
CA ILE A 293 0.73 5.70 2.36
C ILE A 293 0.42 5.46 3.83
N CYS A 294 -0.68 6.07 4.25
CA CYS A 294 -1.21 6.07 5.60
C CYS A 294 -2.69 5.66 5.62
N VAL A 295 -3.20 5.30 6.78
CA VAL A 295 -4.61 4.96 6.97
C VAL A 295 -5.13 5.42 8.33
N ASP A 296 -6.30 6.06 8.34
CA ASP A 296 -7.02 6.42 9.55
C ASP A 296 -8.53 6.15 9.41
N LYS A 297 -9.25 6.16 10.54
CA LYS A 297 -10.69 5.89 10.54
C LYS A 297 -11.49 7.06 10.00
N VAL A 298 -12.54 6.74 9.27
CA VAL A 298 -13.59 7.69 8.88
C VAL A 298 -14.80 7.49 9.77
N ASN A 299 -15.28 8.59 10.37
CA ASN A 299 -16.54 8.63 11.09
C ASN A 299 -17.50 9.57 10.38
N PHE A 300 -18.78 9.29 10.49
CA PHE A 300 -19.85 10.10 9.93
C PHE A 300 -20.72 10.66 11.04
N ASN A 301 -21.25 11.86 10.83
CA ASN A 301 -22.30 12.44 11.65
C ASN A 301 -23.65 11.81 11.31
N ASP A 302 -24.67 12.04 12.13
CA ASP A 302 -26.01 11.48 11.93
C ASP A 302 -26.65 11.95 10.61
N ASP A 303 -26.28 13.14 10.13
CA ASP A 303 -26.73 13.69 8.85
C ASP A 303 -25.97 13.14 7.63
N GLY A 304 -25.00 12.24 7.85
CA GLY A 304 -24.17 11.62 6.82
C GLY A 304 -22.93 12.44 6.42
N THR A 305 -22.70 13.59 7.02
CA THR A 305 -21.46 14.35 6.76
C THR A 305 -20.24 13.61 7.35
N ILE A 306 -19.10 13.73 6.69
CA ILE A 306 -17.84 13.15 7.15
C ILE A 306 -17.27 14.02 8.27
N GLN A 307 -16.89 13.43 9.40
CA GLN A 307 -16.14 14.13 10.44
C GLN A 307 -14.71 14.38 10.01
N MET A 308 -14.11 15.49 10.46
CA MET A 308 -12.70 15.77 10.18
C MET A 308 -11.83 14.61 10.63
N ILE A 309 -11.01 14.09 9.73
CA ILE A 309 -10.13 12.95 10.01
C ILE A 309 -8.91 13.41 10.80
N VAL A 310 -8.65 12.74 11.89
CA VAL A 310 -7.43 12.96 12.69
C VAL A 310 -6.32 12.07 12.12
N GLN A 311 -5.32 12.70 11.53
CA GLN A 311 -4.12 12.02 11.04
C GLN A 311 -3.28 11.53 12.21
N THR A 312 -3.04 10.22 12.30
CA THR A 312 -2.31 9.62 13.41
C THR A 312 -0.97 9.03 12.97
N LYS A 313 0.00 9.00 13.87
CA LYS A 313 1.26 8.28 13.68
C LYS A 313 1.13 6.77 13.97
N THR A 314 0.14 6.41 14.78
CA THR A 314 -0.08 5.04 15.21
C THR A 314 -0.95 4.23 14.25
N GLY A 315 -1.57 4.89 13.24
CA GLY A 315 -2.49 4.22 12.34
C GLY A 315 -3.74 3.69 13.03
N VAL A 316 -4.24 2.57 12.55
CA VAL A 316 -5.49 1.97 13.03
C VAL A 316 -5.23 0.68 13.80
N PRO A 317 -6.13 0.29 14.73
CA PRO A 317 -6.02 -0.98 15.42
C PRO A 317 -6.30 -2.15 14.49
N SER A 318 -5.72 -3.31 14.81
CA SER A 318 -5.99 -4.57 14.12
C SER A 318 -7.49 -4.92 14.15
N VAL A 319 -7.98 -5.39 13.02
CA VAL A 319 -9.35 -5.88 12.82
C VAL A 319 -9.32 -7.36 12.42
N GLY A 320 -9.58 -8.24 13.36
CA GLY A 320 -9.50 -9.68 13.14
C GLY A 320 -8.25 -10.32 13.73
N SER A 321 -7.93 -11.52 13.26
CA SER A 321 -6.75 -12.26 13.71
C SER A 321 -5.55 -11.92 12.82
N ALA A 322 -4.36 -11.88 13.42
CA ALA A 322 -3.12 -11.80 12.64
C ALA A 322 -3.04 -12.96 11.63
N PRO A 323 -2.50 -12.71 10.42
CA PRO A 323 -2.32 -13.78 9.44
C PRO A 323 -1.41 -14.88 10.00
N ALA A 324 -1.67 -16.11 9.58
CA ALA A 324 -0.79 -17.22 9.93
C ALA A 324 0.59 -17.01 9.30
N SER A 325 1.63 -17.40 10.02
CA SER A 325 3.00 -17.42 9.48
C SER A 325 3.08 -18.35 8.26
N ASN A 326 3.81 -17.93 7.23
CA ASN A 326 4.03 -18.77 6.06
C ASN A 326 4.98 -19.93 6.45
N PRO A 327 4.51 -21.21 6.43
CA PRO A 327 5.34 -22.34 6.83
C PRO A 327 6.53 -22.61 5.89
N ASN A 328 6.51 -22.04 4.69
CA ASN A 328 7.56 -22.17 3.70
C ASN A 328 8.61 -21.05 3.76
N THR A 329 8.54 -20.21 4.80
CA THR A 329 9.54 -19.15 5.02
C THR A 329 10.88 -19.76 5.37
N VAL A 330 11.93 -19.39 4.63
CA VAL A 330 13.31 -19.82 4.86
C VAL A 330 14.15 -18.64 5.32
N LYS A 331 14.93 -18.84 6.38
CA LYS A 331 15.88 -17.86 6.92
C LYS A 331 17.28 -18.09 6.38
N TYR A 332 17.95 -16.99 6.02
CA TYR A 332 19.35 -16.97 5.57
C TYR A 332 20.14 -16.01 6.44
N GLU A 333 21.04 -16.53 7.29
CA GLU A 333 21.90 -15.73 8.16
C GLU A 333 22.94 -14.98 7.35
N ALA A 334 23.08 -13.67 7.59
CA ALA A 334 24.05 -12.85 6.89
C ALA A 334 25.50 -13.26 7.19
N GLY A 335 25.77 -13.76 8.38
CA GLY A 335 27.07 -14.31 8.76
C GLY A 335 27.56 -15.50 7.91
N ASN A 336 26.68 -16.13 7.11
CA ASN A 336 26.99 -17.24 6.19
C ASN A 336 27.04 -16.77 4.72
N ALA A 337 26.83 -15.50 4.45
CA ALA A 337 26.80 -14.95 3.11
C ALA A 337 28.21 -14.55 2.63
N SER A 338 28.33 -14.27 1.34
CA SER A 338 29.56 -13.73 0.75
C SER A 338 29.58 -12.21 0.87
N VAL A 339 30.70 -11.65 1.21
CA VAL A 339 30.92 -10.20 1.26
C VAL A 339 32.12 -9.78 0.43
N THR A 340 32.14 -8.55 -0.07
CA THR A 340 33.24 -8.04 -0.86
C THR A 340 33.37 -6.52 -0.77
N ASN A 341 34.50 -5.99 -1.24
CA ASN A 341 34.79 -4.56 -1.41
C ASN A 341 34.62 -3.75 -0.11
N GLY A 342 35.14 -4.29 1.00
CA GLY A 342 35.17 -3.62 2.29
C GLY A 342 33.99 -3.91 3.20
N ALA A 343 32.92 -4.53 2.72
CA ALA A 343 31.92 -5.12 3.63
C ALA A 343 32.55 -6.24 4.47
N THR A 344 32.23 -6.30 5.77
CA THR A 344 32.86 -7.21 6.71
C THR A 344 31.81 -8.05 7.45
N ILE A 345 32.19 -9.28 7.81
CA ILE A 345 31.43 -10.13 8.72
C ILE A 345 31.98 -9.92 10.12
N GLU A 346 31.20 -9.35 10.99
CA GLU A 346 31.60 -9.03 12.36
C GLU A 346 30.84 -9.88 13.38
N SER A 347 31.53 -10.22 14.48
CA SER A 347 30.86 -10.88 15.61
C SER A 347 30.03 -9.86 16.36
N ASP A 348 28.73 -10.13 16.50
CA ASP A 348 27.79 -9.30 17.25
C ASP A 348 26.80 -10.21 18.00
N SER A 349 26.89 -10.22 19.31
CA SER A 349 26.03 -11.07 20.16
C SER A 349 24.56 -10.63 20.16
N ALA A 350 24.24 -9.44 19.69
CA ALA A 350 22.87 -8.96 19.52
C ALA A 350 22.23 -9.46 18.22
N ALA A 351 23.04 -9.83 17.21
CA ALA A 351 22.56 -10.45 15.98
C ALA A 351 22.12 -11.89 16.20
N SER A 352 21.09 -12.33 15.49
CA SER A 352 20.45 -13.64 15.70
C SER A 352 21.37 -14.83 15.49
N GLY A 353 22.30 -14.73 14.53
CA GLY A 353 23.33 -15.75 14.24
C GLY A 353 24.66 -15.48 14.96
N GLY A 354 24.73 -14.49 15.87
CA GLY A 354 25.95 -14.07 16.52
C GLY A 354 26.92 -13.31 15.62
N LYS A 355 26.50 -12.95 14.41
CA LYS A 355 27.28 -12.22 13.39
C LYS A 355 26.38 -11.31 12.58
N SER A 356 26.92 -10.16 12.19
CA SER A 356 26.27 -9.23 11.28
C SER A 356 27.19 -8.80 10.15
N ILE A 357 26.62 -8.24 9.08
CA ILE A 357 27.39 -7.62 8.01
C ILE A 357 27.40 -6.13 8.19
N GLN A 358 28.59 -5.55 8.19
CA GLN A 358 28.86 -4.13 8.38
C GLN A 358 29.56 -3.54 7.15
N ASN A 359 29.70 -2.21 7.13
CA ASN A 359 30.40 -1.45 6.10
C ASN A 359 29.80 -1.61 4.67
N LEU A 360 28.49 -1.82 4.57
CA LEU A 360 27.79 -1.83 3.28
C LEU A 360 27.64 -0.45 2.63
N ASN A 361 28.10 0.62 3.30
CA ASN A 361 28.07 2.00 2.79
C ASN A 361 29.29 2.38 1.93
N LEU A 362 30.25 1.47 1.75
CA LEU A 362 31.42 1.72 0.92
C LEU A 362 31.07 1.50 -0.57
N PRO A 363 31.74 2.22 -1.49
CA PRO A 363 31.54 2.02 -2.93
C PRO A 363 31.73 0.54 -3.31
N ASP A 364 30.80 0.02 -4.09
CA ASP A 364 30.81 -1.37 -4.58
C ASP A 364 30.82 -2.46 -3.49
N SER A 365 30.67 -2.09 -2.21
CA SER A 365 30.52 -3.06 -1.12
C SER A 365 29.19 -3.83 -1.28
N TYR A 366 29.22 -5.14 -1.09
CA TYR A 366 28.00 -5.94 -1.10
C TYR A 366 28.05 -7.15 -0.18
N LEU A 367 26.84 -7.58 0.16
CA LEU A 367 26.50 -8.83 0.80
C LEU A 367 25.69 -9.66 -0.20
N GLN A 368 26.04 -10.94 -0.41
CA GLN A 368 25.30 -11.82 -1.30
C GLN A 368 24.92 -13.13 -0.62
N PHE A 369 23.62 -13.40 -0.58
CA PHE A 369 23.06 -14.70 -0.27
C PHE A 369 22.99 -15.53 -1.55
N SER A 370 23.54 -16.73 -1.50
CA SER A 370 23.53 -17.71 -2.60
C SER A 370 22.67 -18.91 -2.23
N ASN A 371 22.31 -19.73 -3.22
CA ASN A 371 21.45 -20.90 -3.05
C ASN A 371 20.09 -20.56 -2.44
N VAL A 372 19.55 -19.39 -2.78
CA VAL A 372 18.21 -18.96 -2.34
C VAL A 372 17.16 -19.81 -3.06
N ASP A 373 16.28 -20.44 -2.27
CA ASP A 373 15.28 -21.36 -2.79
C ASP A 373 14.04 -20.60 -3.30
N GLY A 374 13.81 -20.65 -4.61
CA GLY A 374 12.62 -20.11 -5.25
C GLY A 374 11.45 -21.11 -5.35
N GLY A 375 11.59 -22.29 -4.73
CA GLY A 375 10.59 -23.36 -4.81
C GLY A 375 10.65 -24.15 -6.11
N GLU A 376 9.80 -25.16 -6.22
CA GLU A 376 9.78 -26.07 -7.37
C GLU A 376 9.48 -25.37 -8.69
N ASN A 377 8.55 -24.44 -8.68
CA ASN A 377 8.07 -23.75 -9.89
C ASN A 377 8.64 -22.32 -10.05
N GLY A 378 9.42 -21.84 -9.08
CA GLY A 378 9.75 -20.41 -9.01
C GLY A 378 8.50 -19.57 -8.69
N GLY A 379 8.58 -18.28 -8.93
CA GLY A 379 7.46 -17.38 -8.72
C GLY A 379 7.83 -16.16 -7.89
N ARG A 380 6.85 -15.56 -7.24
CA ARG A 380 7.08 -14.39 -6.39
C ARG A 380 7.39 -14.82 -4.96
N ALA A 381 8.34 -14.15 -4.33
CA ALA A 381 8.68 -14.34 -2.92
C ALA A 381 8.95 -13.01 -2.24
N THR A 382 8.47 -12.82 -1.03
CA THR A 382 8.83 -11.68 -0.20
C THR A 382 10.21 -11.92 0.40
N ILE A 383 11.12 -11.00 0.14
CA ILE A 383 12.42 -10.89 0.83
C ILE A 383 12.23 -9.90 1.97
N ASP A 384 12.37 -10.35 3.20
CA ASP A 384 12.32 -9.50 4.38
C ASP A 384 13.74 -9.41 4.97
N ILE A 385 14.28 -8.19 5.06
CA ILE A 385 15.65 -7.88 5.45
C ILE A 385 15.62 -7.40 6.89
N TYR A 386 16.31 -8.10 7.80
CA TYR A 386 16.42 -7.75 9.20
C TYR A 386 17.77 -7.08 9.46
N TYR A 387 17.73 -5.94 10.15
CA TYR A 387 18.89 -5.07 10.26
C TYR A 387 18.91 -4.21 11.53
N ALA A 388 20.06 -3.59 11.80
CA ALA A 388 20.22 -2.45 12.70
C ALA A 388 20.78 -1.26 11.92
N ALA A 389 20.31 -0.05 12.24
CA ALA A 389 20.74 1.19 11.62
C ALA A 389 20.66 2.36 12.62
N ALA A 390 21.69 3.18 12.73
CA ALA A 390 21.66 4.35 13.60
C ALA A 390 20.86 5.52 13.00
N GLU A 391 20.71 5.55 11.68
CA GLU A 391 19.98 6.58 10.94
C GLU A 391 19.21 5.95 9.78
N ASN A 392 18.26 6.70 9.20
CA ASN A 392 17.54 6.27 8.02
C ASN A 392 18.51 6.10 6.85
N SER A 393 18.38 5.00 6.13
CA SER A 393 19.27 4.63 5.04
C SER A 393 18.49 3.89 3.94
N LYS A 394 19.20 3.35 2.97
CA LYS A 394 18.67 2.52 1.88
C LYS A 394 19.64 1.41 1.54
N LEU A 395 19.10 0.28 1.14
CA LEU A 395 19.85 -0.80 0.50
C LEU A 395 19.36 -0.98 -0.94
N LYS A 396 20.28 -1.22 -1.85
CA LYS A 396 19.94 -1.64 -3.20
C LYS A 396 19.79 -3.15 -3.20
N LEU A 397 18.64 -3.63 -3.65
CA LEU A 397 18.32 -5.04 -3.80
C LEU A 397 18.57 -5.45 -5.25
N ILE A 398 19.40 -6.46 -5.43
CA ILE A 398 19.73 -7.08 -6.71
C ILE A 398 19.33 -8.54 -6.64
N VAL A 399 18.57 -9.02 -7.62
CA VAL A 399 18.05 -10.39 -7.68
C VAL A 399 18.59 -11.06 -8.95
N ASN A 400 19.31 -12.16 -8.82
CA ASN A 400 19.88 -12.89 -9.96
C ASN A 400 20.68 -11.98 -10.90
N ASP A 401 21.53 -11.12 -10.32
CA ASP A 401 22.36 -10.13 -10.97
C ASP A 401 21.62 -9.01 -11.71
N ALA A 402 20.31 -8.94 -11.60
CA ALA A 402 19.51 -7.84 -12.12
C ALA A 402 19.16 -6.83 -11.01
N ASP A 403 19.40 -5.55 -11.26
CA ASP A 403 18.95 -4.46 -10.38
C ASP A 403 17.43 -4.51 -10.23
N TYR A 404 16.95 -4.63 -9.00
CA TYR A 404 15.52 -4.72 -8.74
C TYR A 404 14.94 -3.41 -8.18
N SER A 405 15.42 -2.97 -7.01
CA SER A 405 14.93 -1.78 -6.35
C SER A 405 15.88 -1.29 -5.27
N PHE A 406 15.66 -0.05 -4.82
CA PHE A 406 16.07 0.38 -3.48
C PHE A 406 14.99 0.00 -2.46
N VAL A 407 15.45 -0.35 -1.26
CA VAL A 407 14.62 -0.64 -0.10
C VAL A 407 15.05 0.31 1.03
N ASN A 408 14.10 1.06 1.58
CA ASN A 408 14.37 1.96 2.70
C ASN A 408 14.64 1.14 3.97
N THR A 409 15.61 1.59 4.76
CA THR A 409 15.92 1.03 6.08
C THR A 409 15.83 2.14 7.11
N LEU A 410 14.86 2.05 8.00
CA LEU A 410 14.63 3.06 9.03
C LEU A 410 15.62 2.91 10.18
N SER A 411 15.91 4.00 10.87
CA SER A 411 16.71 3.97 12.10
C SER A 411 16.09 3.04 13.14
N THR A 412 16.94 2.27 13.77
CA THR A 412 16.63 1.45 14.94
C THR A 412 17.30 1.99 16.19
N ASP A 413 17.73 3.26 16.16
CA ASP A 413 18.42 3.97 17.23
C ASP A 413 19.77 3.34 17.66
N GLY A 414 20.40 2.56 16.76
CA GLY A 414 21.72 2.00 17.05
C GLY A 414 22.18 0.91 16.09
N TRP A 415 23.49 0.66 16.08
CA TRP A 415 24.16 -0.27 15.18
C TRP A 415 24.04 -1.76 15.57
N SER A 416 23.55 -2.06 16.77
CA SER A 416 23.32 -3.40 17.29
C SER A 416 21.88 -3.62 17.77
N ASN A 417 20.97 -2.72 17.42
CA ASN A 417 19.54 -2.87 17.69
C ASN A 417 18.83 -3.46 16.47
N TYR A 418 18.85 -4.78 16.34
CA TYR A 418 18.32 -5.53 15.18
C TYR A 418 16.79 -5.66 15.20
N THR A 419 16.10 -4.56 15.44
CA THR A 419 14.62 -4.48 15.41
C THR A 419 14.07 -3.99 14.07
N GLY A 420 14.94 -3.51 13.18
CA GLY A 420 14.56 -3.05 11.86
C GLY A 420 14.28 -4.22 10.92
N HIS A 421 13.22 -4.06 10.14
CA HIS A 421 12.97 -4.94 9.01
C HIS A 421 12.38 -4.15 7.85
N SER A 422 12.71 -4.55 6.63
CA SER A 422 12.17 -3.98 5.40
C SER A 422 11.98 -5.07 4.38
N TYR A 423 10.86 -5.07 3.70
CA TYR A 423 10.48 -6.17 2.83
C TYR A 423 10.09 -5.70 1.43
N LEU A 424 10.35 -6.55 0.45
CA LEU A 424 9.93 -6.35 -0.93
C LEU A 424 9.72 -7.70 -1.61
N THR A 425 8.66 -7.81 -2.38
CA THR A 425 8.38 -9.02 -3.16
C THR A 425 9.07 -8.97 -4.51
N VAL A 426 9.79 -10.04 -4.83
CA VAL A 426 10.62 -10.20 -6.02
C VAL A 426 10.31 -11.49 -6.76
N PRO A 427 10.56 -11.57 -8.08
CA PRO A 427 10.51 -12.83 -8.80
C PRO A 427 11.77 -13.67 -8.50
N LEU A 428 11.58 -14.97 -8.25
CA LEU A 428 12.66 -15.96 -8.14
C LEU A 428 12.48 -17.04 -9.20
N ASN A 429 13.59 -17.55 -9.73
CA ASN A 429 13.61 -18.71 -10.59
C ASN A 429 13.34 -19.99 -9.77
N SER A 430 12.87 -21.05 -10.42
CA SER A 430 12.70 -22.36 -9.78
C SER A 430 14.01 -22.90 -9.22
N GLY A 431 13.93 -23.63 -8.10
CA GLY A 431 15.08 -24.28 -7.45
C GLY A 431 15.95 -23.30 -6.66
N LYS A 432 17.17 -23.79 -6.34
CA LYS A 432 18.08 -23.14 -5.38
C LYS A 432 19.22 -22.35 -6.02
N ALA A 433 19.11 -21.96 -7.28
CA ALA A 433 20.17 -21.22 -7.97
C ALA A 433 20.02 -19.69 -7.90
N ASN A 434 19.05 -19.20 -7.11
CA ASN A 434 18.85 -17.76 -6.99
C ASN A 434 19.90 -17.13 -6.07
N THR A 435 20.21 -15.87 -6.37
CA THR A 435 21.04 -14.98 -5.57
C THR A 435 20.28 -13.73 -5.16
N ILE A 436 20.45 -13.34 -3.91
CA ILE A 436 19.98 -12.04 -3.39
C ILE A 436 21.21 -11.26 -2.96
N LYS A 437 21.45 -10.12 -3.59
CA LYS A 437 22.55 -9.24 -3.26
C LYS A 437 22.02 -7.91 -2.69
N LEU A 438 22.60 -7.50 -1.59
CA LEU A 438 22.37 -6.19 -0.98
C LEU A 438 23.64 -5.36 -1.10
N THR A 439 23.51 -4.16 -1.65
CA THR A 439 24.61 -3.21 -1.71
C THR A 439 24.27 -1.95 -0.95
N GLY A 440 25.27 -1.22 -0.55
CA GLY A 440 25.07 0.04 0.15
C GLY A 440 24.33 1.06 -0.70
N GLY A 441 23.44 1.77 -0.03
CA GLY A 441 22.86 3.01 -0.49
C GLY A 441 23.53 4.19 0.21
N HIS A 442 22.74 5.17 0.59
CA HIS A 442 23.21 6.26 1.44
C HIS A 442 23.04 5.86 2.91
N GLY A 443 24.08 6.07 3.73
CA GLY A 443 24.09 5.69 5.16
C GLY A 443 24.50 4.24 5.39
N GLY A 444 24.71 3.87 6.64
CA GLY A 444 25.14 2.53 7.06
C GLY A 444 23.97 1.67 7.52
N VAL A 445 24.10 0.37 7.26
CA VAL A 445 23.15 -0.66 7.74
C VAL A 445 23.94 -1.89 8.13
N ASN A 446 23.68 -2.43 9.31
CA ASN A 446 24.21 -3.70 9.76
C ASN A 446 23.15 -4.78 9.51
N VAL A 447 23.39 -5.69 8.56
CA VAL A 447 22.42 -6.72 8.20
C VAL A 447 22.62 -7.96 9.07
N ASP A 448 21.54 -8.45 9.68
CA ASP A 448 21.51 -9.67 10.51
C ASP A 448 21.18 -10.92 9.69
N TYR A 449 20.03 -10.92 9.02
CA TYR A 449 19.59 -12.01 8.15
C TYR A 449 18.53 -11.53 7.16
N ILE A 450 18.19 -12.40 6.22
CA ILE A 450 16.98 -12.25 5.43
C ILE A 450 16.03 -13.43 5.64
N THR A 451 14.74 -13.21 5.47
CA THR A 451 13.80 -14.31 5.24
C THR A 451 13.26 -14.26 3.81
N VAL A 452 13.00 -15.44 3.25
CA VAL A 452 12.41 -15.61 1.93
C VAL A 452 11.11 -16.37 2.09
N SER A 453 10.00 -15.73 1.76
CA SER A 453 8.66 -16.26 1.92
C SER A 453 7.98 -16.36 0.55
N PRO A 454 7.85 -17.55 -0.06
CA PRO A 454 7.12 -17.70 -1.32
C PRO A 454 5.67 -17.21 -1.18
N LEU A 455 5.19 -16.48 -2.18
CA LEU A 455 3.77 -16.12 -2.28
C LEU A 455 2.99 -17.27 -2.93
N PRO A 456 1.71 -17.44 -2.56
CA PRO A 456 0.85 -18.47 -3.12
C PRO A 456 0.50 -18.25 -4.60
#